data_dae33746908d450a42334ccea0aaec92
#
_entry.id   dae33746908d450a42334ccea0aaec92
#
_cell.length_a   1.000
_cell.length_b   1.000
_cell.length_c   1.000
_cell.angle_alpha   90.00
_cell.angle_beta   90.00
_cell.angle_gamma   90.00
#
_symmetry.space_group_name_H-M   'P 1'
#
loop_
_entity.id
_entity.type
_entity.pdbx_description
1 polymer ?
#
loop_
_entity_poly.entity_id
_entity_poly.type
_entity_poly.pdbx_seq_one_letter_code
_entity_poly.pdbx_strand_id
1 'polypeptide(L)'
;MAYNNNNRRSVSTNIKTLYGDTASMSLSYWNDMISIKMNPCTGTNADGVRQYDRNRSFSTALSIQKSKALVDLLEENILPEIKKVAEGGKLEAPVNVAVQCGSKKAMVIIQYNNDDRGKPFVCLYGYTSSNDDGTCDQQNMYAYKFGKTNVIKNYNPNTGEGDTVQVESEFEFFYSVLKNQASAFGAASHSTNYFTSWSNGMGNDGNSNGNAPSNLGNNFPGSNSNGGGAFGNDDMPF
;
A
#
# COMPACT_ATOMS: atom_id res chain seq x y z
N MET A 1 -2.51 21.76 -34.48
CA MET A 1 -1.28 21.45 -33.68
C MET A 1 -1.59 20.26 -32.81
N ALA A 2 -1.01 19.11 -33.11
CA ALA A 2 -1.19 17.91 -32.31
C ALA A 2 -0.29 18.01 -31.06
N TYR A 3 -0.88 18.05 -29.87
CA TYR A 3 -0.16 17.97 -28.64
C TYR A 3 0.46 16.58 -28.53
N ASN A 4 1.77 16.51 -28.62
CA ASN A 4 2.54 15.29 -28.48
C ASN A 4 2.61 14.93 -26.96
N ASN A 5 1.69 14.08 -26.49
CA ASN A 5 1.48 13.72 -25.08
C ASN A 5 2.40 12.57 -24.62
N ASN A 6 3.51 12.31 -25.33
CA ASN A 6 4.29 11.07 -25.21
C ASN A 6 5.36 11.04 -24.11
N ASN A 7 5.43 12.01 -23.19
CA ASN A 7 6.48 12.03 -22.16
C ASN A 7 6.00 12.14 -20.70
N ARG A 8 4.74 11.79 -20.40
CA ARG A 8 4.39 11.55 -19.00
C ARG A 8 4.95 10.19 -18.56
N ARG A 9 6.18 10.19 -18.06
CA ARG A 9 6.70 9.03 -17.33
C ARG A 9 5.73 8.77 -16.18
N SER A 10 5.17 7.56 -16.14
CA SER A 10 4.37 7.13 -15.00
C SER A 10 5.26 7.10 -13.76
N VAL A 11 4.95 7.92 -12.77
CA VAL A 11 5.66 7.94 -11.50
C VAL A 11 5.01 6.92 -10.59
N SER A 12 5.78 5.94 -10.16
CA SER A 12 5.35 4.95 -9.18
C SER A 12 6.27 5.03 -7.95
N THR A 13 5.68 5.16 -6.78
CA THR A 13 6.40 5.16 -5.51
C THR A 13 5.91 4.00 -4.66
N ASN A 14 6.81 3.08 -4.33
CA ASN A 14 6.47 1.96 -3.45
C ASN A 14 6.18 2.47 -2.03
N ILE A 15 5.00 2.14 -1.52
CA ILE A 15 4.61 2.43 -0.14
C ILE A 15 5.15 1.32 0.77
N LYS A 16 4.80 0.07 0.45
CA LYS A 16 5.19 -1.11 1.22
C LYS A 16 5.00 -2.37 0.40
N THR A 17 5.90 -3.34 0.61
CA THR A 17 5.69 -4.73 0.20
C THR A 17 5.52 -5.58 1.45
N LEU A 18 4.44 -6.34 1.49
CA LEU A 18 4.12 -7.31 2.52
C LEU A 18 4.35 -8.73 1.97
N TYR A 19 4.86 -9.62 2.80
CA TYR A 19 5.27 -10.98 2.40
C TYR A 19 4.49 -12.00 3.22
N GLY A 20 3.46 -12.57 2.61
CA GLY A 20 2.58 -13.58 3.23
C GLY A 20 2.86 -15.00 2.78
N ASP A 21 2.15 -15.97 3.37
CA ASP A 21 2.27 -17.40 3.03
C ASP A 21 1.65 -17.73 1.67
N THR A 22 0.62 -16.99 1.26
CA THR A 22 -0.12 -17.23 0.01
C THR A 22 0.41 -16.40 -1.15
N ALA A 23 0.84 -15.18 -0.87
CA ALA A 23 1.36 -14.24 -1.87
C ALA A 23 2.25 -13.18 -1.21
N SER A 24 3.02 -12.44 -2.02
CA SER A 24 3.46 -11.09 -1.66
C SER A 24 2.47 -10.07 -2.18
N MET A 25 2.26 -8.99 -1.42
CA MET A 25 1.42 -7.86 -1.82
C MET A 25 2.21 -6.56 -1.75
N SER A 26 2.28 -5.85 -2.87
CA SER A 26 2.92 -4.53 -2.94
C SER A 26 1.87 -3.45 -3.11
N LEU A 27 1.97 -2.42 -2.28
CA LEU A 27 1.20 -1.19 -2.38
C LEU A 27 2.10 -0.07 -2.90
N SER A 28 1.64 0.66 -3.89
CA SER A 28 2.38 1.79 -4.43
C SER A 28 1.45 2.91 -4.89
N TYR A 29 1.96 4.14 -4.91
CA TYR A 29 1.32 5.24 -5.62
C TYR A 29 1.65 5.14 -7.10
N TRP A 30 0.64 5.27 -7.94
CA TRP A 30 0.78 5.29 -9.39
C TRP A 30 -0.26 6.21 -10.02
N ASN A 31 0.18 7.30 -10.63
CA ASN A 31 -0.70 8.25 -11.34
C ASN A 31 -1.96 8.64 -10.55
N ASP A 32 -1.79 9.14 -9.34
CA ASP A 32 -2.88 9.54 -8.43
C ASP A 32 -3.84 8.39 -8.04
N MET A 33 -3.34 7.17 -8.03
CA MET A 33 -4.06 5.97 -7.60
C MET A 33 -3.22 5.13 -6.63
N ILE A 34 -3.88 4.34 -5.80
CA ILE A 34 -3.23 3.26 -5.07
C ILE A 34 -3.18 2.03 -5.96
N SER A 35 -1.97 1.61 -6.32
CA SER A 35 -1.75 0.36 -7.03
C SER A 35 -1.56 -0.78 -6.05
N ILE A 36 -2.24 -1.89 -6.32
CA ILE A 36 -2.10 -3.16 -5.60
C ILE A 36 -1.54 -4.18 -6.59
N LYS A 37 -0.41 -4.80 -6.23
CA LYS A 37 0.16 -5.91 -7.00
C LYS A 37 0.35 -7.11 -6.08
N MET A 38 -0.13 -8.28 -6.50
CA MET A 38 0.07 -9.54 -5.79
C MET A 38 0.82 -10.53 -6.67
N ASN A 39 1.82 -11.23 -6.08
CA ASN A 39 2.53 -12.32 -6.74
C ASN A 39 2.35 -13.58 -5.88
N PRO A 40 1.90 -14.71 -6.44
CA PRO A 40 1.63 -15.91 -5.66
C PRO A 40 2.92 -16.48 -5.07
N CYS A 41 2.82 -17.03 -3.88
CA CYS A 41 3.90 -17.80 -3.27
C CYS A 41 4.03 -19.15 -3.97
N THR A 42 5.25 -19.53 -4.36
CA THR A 42 5.54 -20.82 -5.02
C THR A 42 6.13 -21.84 -4.08
N GLY A 43 6.39 -21.45 -2.83
CA GLY A 43 6.97 -22.30 -1.80
C GLY A 43 8.06 -21.62 -1.03
N THR A 44 8.89 -22.43 -0.37
CA THR A 44 10.00 -21.98 0.47
C THR A 44 11.27 -22.65 -0.05
N ASN A 45 12.36 -21.89 -0.16
CA ASN A 45 13.66 -22.45 -0.55
C ASN A 45 14.30 -23.26 0.61
N ALA A 46 15.48 -23.83 0.36
CA ALA A 46 16.22 -24.61 1.35
C ALA A 46 16.59 -23.83 2.64
N ASP A 47 16.71 -22.51 2.54
CA ASP A 47 17.04 -21.62 3.66
C ASP A 47 15.80 -21.15 4.44
N GLY A 48 14.62 -21.66 4.12
CA GLY A 48 13.37 -21.26 4.76
C GLY A 48 12.78 -19.93 4.23
N VAL A 49 13.34 -19.37 3.14
CA VAL A 49 12.88 -18.10 2.56
C VAL A 49 11.79 -18.35 1.52
N ARG A 50 10.67 -17.66 1.67
CA ARG A 50 9.54 -17.75 0.72
C ARG A 50 9.92 -17.23 -0.66
N GLN A 51 9.47 -17.95 -1.67
CA GLN A 51 9.66 -17.60 -3.08
C GLN A 51 8.33 -17.17 -3.69
N TYR A 52 8.37 -16.14 -4.55
CA TYR A 52 7.19 -15.58 -5.19
C TYR A 52 7.38 -15.54 -6.71
N ASP A 53 6.36 -16.01 -7.43
CA ASP A 53 6.37 -15.98 -8.90
C ASP A 53 6.09 -14.56 -9.40
N ARG A 54 7.12 -13.92 -9.92
CA ARG A 54 7.02 -12.55 -10.46
C ARG A 54 6.43 -12.50 -11.88
N ASN A 55 6.36 -13.64 -12.57
CA ASN A 55 5.79 -13.75 -13.91
C ASN A 55 4.27 -13.90 -13.87
N ARG A 56 3.74 -14.40 -12.77
CA ARG A 56 2.30 -14.45 -12.50
C ARG A 56 1.95 -13.39 -11.47
N SER A 57 1.10 -12.46 -11.85
CA SER A 57 0.70 -11.42 -10.92
C SER A 57 -0.70 -10.90 -11.22
N PHE A 58 -1.44 -10.61 -10.16
CA PHE A 58 -2.58 -9.70 -10.21
C PHE A 58 -2.07 -8.28 -10.01
N SER A 59 -2.56 -7.33 -10.81
CA SER A 59 -2.23 -5.91 -10.63
C SER A 59 -3.43 -5.06 -11.00
N THR A 60 -3.78 -4.13 -10.12
CA THR A 60 -4.86 -3.17 -10.33
C THR A 60 -4.56 -1.85 -9.63
N ALA A 61 -5.38 -0.84 -9.90
CA ALA A 61 -5.27 0.45 -9.25
C ALA A 61 -6.64 0.98 -8.81
N LEU A 62 -6.66 1.50 -7.59
CA LEU A 62 -7.81 2.14 -6.96
C LEU A 62 -7.69 3.65 -7.10
N SER A 63 -8.64 4.28 -7.80
CA SER A 63 -8.78 5.74 -7.75
C SER A 63 -9.16 6.21 -6.34
N ILE A 64 -9.02 7.51 -6.07
CA ILE A 64 -9.41 8.10 -4.78
C ILE A 64 -10.86 7.78 -4.43
N GLN A 65 -11.78 7.88 -5.41
CA GLN A 65 -13.21 7.59 -5.20
C GLN A 65 -13.45 6.12 -4.85
N LYS A 66 -12.74 5.19 -5.52
CA LYS A 66 -12.86 3.75 -5.24
C LYS A 66 -12.22 3.36 -3.92
N SER A 67 -11.11 3.99 -3.55
CA SER A 67 -10.51 3.80 -2.23
C SER A 67 -11.44 4.28 -1.13
N LYS A 68 -12.07 5.45 -1.32
CA LYS A 68 -13.06 5.95 -0.35
C LYS A 68 -14.25 5.00 -0.22
N ALA A 69 -14.86 4.58 -1.34
CA ALA A 69 -15.99 3.65 -1.31
C ALA A 69 -15.61 2.32 -0.63
N LEU A 70 -14.39 1.82 -0.88
CA LEU A 70 -13.91 0.60 -0.21
C LEU A 70 -13.73 0.83 1.29
N VAL A 71 -13.19 1.98 1.71
CA VAL A 71 -13.06 2.34 3.13
C VAL A 71 -14.42 2.39 3.80
N ASP A 72 -15.42 3.06 3.19
CA ASP A 72 -16.77 3.14 3.73
C ASP A 72 -17.37 1.72 3.94
N LEU A 73 -17.23 0.83 2.95
CA LEU A 73 -17.69 -0.56 3.06
C LEU A 73 -16.92 -1.36 4.14
N LEU A 74 -15.63 -1.12 4.31
CA LEU A 74 -14.84 -1.76 5.37
C LEU A 74 -15.30 -1.30 6.75
N GLU A 75 -15.58 0.01 6.92
CA GLU A 75 -16.09 0.59 8.16
C GLU A 75 -17.48 0.08 8.52
N GLU A 76 -18.34 -0.13 7.53
CA GLU A 76 -19.70 -0.61 7.74
C GLU A 76 -19.81 -2.11 8.00
N ASN A 77 -18.93 -2.93 7.38
CA ASN A 77 -19.14 -4.39 7.34
C ASN A 77 -18.02 -5.18 8.02
N ILE A 78 -16.74 -4.86 7.79
CA ILE A 78 -15.62 -5.69 8.24
C ILE A 78 -15.11 -5.27 9.62
N LEU A 79 -14.87 -3.97 9.83
CA LEU A 79 -14.31 -3.48 11.09
C LEU A 79 -15.22 -3.75 12.30
N PRO A 80 -16.57 -3.66 12.21
CA PRO A 80 -17.42 -4.03 13.33
C PRO A 80 -17.30 -5.51 13.73
N GLU A 81 -17.18 -6.42 12.76
CA GLU A 81 -17.01 -7.85 13.06
C GLU A 81 -15.62 -8.15 13.65
N ILE A 82 -14.55 -7.49 13.16
CA ILE A 82 -13.22 -7.60 13.77
C ILE A 82 -13.27 -7.14 15.23
N LYS A 83 -13.91 -6.01 15.51
CA LYS A 83 -14.07 -5.48 16.86
C LYS A 83 -14.87 -6.43 17.75
N LYS A 84 -16.02 -6.93 17.28
CA LYS A 84 -16.86 -7.91 18.00
C LYS A 84 -16.07 -9.15 18.39
N VAL A 85 -15.25 -9.69 17.48
CA VAL A 85 -14.40 -10.87 17.75
C VAL A 85 -13.28 -10.53 18.72
N ALA A 86 -12.66 -9.35 18.62
CA ALA A 86 -11.64 -8.89 19.56
C ALA A 86 -12.17 -8.70 20.99
N GLU A 87 -13.46 -8.43 21.15
CA GLU A 87 -14.18 -8.30 22.43
C GLU A 87 -14.71 -9.65 22.95
N GLY A 88 -14.33 -10.78 22.31
CA GLY A 88 -14.71 -12.13 22.73
C GLY A 88 -15.96 -12.70 22.06
N GLY A 89 -16.55 -11.97 21.12
CA GLY A 89 -17.62 -12.47 20.28
C GLY A 89 -17.14 -13.49 19.23
N LYS A 90 -18.07 -14.04 18.46
CA LYS A 90 -17.77 -14.99 17.39
C LYS A 90 -18.15 -14.43 16.04
N LEU A 91 -17.35 -14.76 15.03
CA LEU A 91 -17.72 -14.56 13.64
C LEU A 91 -18.60 -15.73 13.21
N GLU A 92 -19.89 -15.47 12.96
CA GLU A 92 -20.88 -16.51 12.64
C GLU A 92 -20.82 -16.94 11.17
N ALA A 93 -20.54 -16.01 10.28
CA ALA A 93 -20.42 -16.24 8.85
C ALA A 93 -19.33 -15.33 8.25
N PRO A 94 -18.72 -15.74 7.12
CA PRO A 94 -17.80 -14.85 6.40
C PRO A 94 -18.49 -13.56 5.97
N VAL A 95 -17.78 -12.43 6.18
CA VAL A 95 -18.21 -11.11 5.69
C VAL A 95 -17.24 -10.65 4.62
N ASN A 96 -17.75 -10.16 3.50
CA ASN A 96 -16.90 -9.66 2.43
C ASN A 96 -17.43 -8.36 1.84
N VAL A 97 -16.51 -7.58 1.27
CA VAL A 97 -16.79 -6.38 0.49
C VAL A 97 -15.97 -6.43 -0.79
N ALA A 98 -16.47 -5.85 -1.87
CA ALA A 98 -15.82 -5.90 -3.16
C ALA A 98 -15.88 -4.57 -3.88
N VAL A 99 -14.83 -4.25 -4.65
CA VAL A 99 -14.77 -3.10 -5.54
C VAL A 99 -14.22 -3.49 -6.90
N GLN A 100 -14.89 -3.05 -7.95
CA GLN A 100 -14.40 -3.19 -9.32
C GLN A 100 -13.41 -2.07 -9.65
N CYS A 101 -12.23 -2.45 -10.17
CA CYS A 101 -11.13 -1.55 -10.45
C CYS A 101 -10.79 -1.52 -11.94
N GLY A 102 -10.45 -0.30 -12.44
CA GLY A 102 -9.97 -0.12 -13.81
C GLY A 102 -10.96 -0.49 -14.91
N SER A 103 -10.47 -0.47 -16.15
CA SER A 103 -11.24 -0.82 -17.35
C SER A 103 -11.26 -2.34 -17.63
N LYS A 104 -10.40 -3.11 -17.00
CA LYS A 104 -10.21 -4.55 -17.25
C LYS A 104 -11.07 -5.44 -16.35
N LYS A 105 -12.17 -4.94 -15.81
CA LYS A 105 -13.06 -5.72 -14.92
C LYS A 105 -12.28 -6.40 -13.77
N ALA A 106 -11.21 -5.77 -13.29
CA ALA A 106 -10.46 -6.27 -12.15
C ALA A 106 -11.28 -6.09 -10.87
N MET A 107 -11.34 -7.13 -10.05
CA MET A 107 -12.04 -7.09 -8.77
C MET A 107 -11.04 -7.17 -7.63
N VAL A 108 -11.26 -6.38 -6.59
CA VAL A 108 -10.63 -6.50 -5.29
C VAL A 108 -11.71 -6.83 -4.28
N ILE A 109 -11.54 -7.94 -3.57
CA ILE A 109 -12.47 -8.42 -2.55
C ILE A 109 -11.70 -8.50 -1.24
N ILE A 110 -12.26 -7.97 -0.17
CA ILE A 110 -11.71 -8.14 1.19
C ILE A 110 -12.73 -8.97 1.97
N GLN A 111 -12.25 -10.05 2.54
CA GLN A 111 -13.05 -11.00 3.29
C GLN A 111 -12.50 -11.17 4.70
N TYR A 112 -13.37 -11.10 5.69
CA TYR A 112 -13.12 -11.55 7.06
C TYR A 112 -13.79 -12.91 7.25
N ASN A 113 -13.01 -13.92 7.62
CA ASN A 113 -13.46 -15.31 7.70
C ASN A 113 -12.72 -16.05 8.82
N ASN A 114 -13.20 -17.24 9.16
CA ASN A 114 -12.49 -18.19 10.01
C ASN A 114 -11.73 -19.22 9.16
N ASP A 115 -10.54 -19.60 9.61
CA ASP A 115 -9.83 -20.76 9.06
C ASP A 115 -10.45 -22.09 9.56
N ASP A 116 -9.92 -23.21 9.07
CA ASP A 116 -10.40 -24.57 9.43
C ASP A 116 -10.32 -24.87 10.94
N ARG A 117 -9.56 -24.07 11.70
CA ARG A 117 -9.42 -24.17 13.16
C ARG A 117 -10.30 -23.17 13.89
N GLY A 118 -11.16 -22.44 13.17
CA GLY A 118 -12.02 -21.42 13.72
C GLY A 118 -11.28 -20.11 14.10
N LYS A 119 -10.04 -19.91 13.62
CA LYS A 119 -9.30 -18.67 13.88
C LYS A 119 -9.66 -17.62 12.83
N PRO A 120 -10.06 -16.42 13.26
CA PRO A 120 -10.43 -15.37 12.32
C PRO A 120 -9.21 -14.82 11.59
N PHE A 121 -9.40 -14.46 10.31
CA PHE A 121 -8.39 -13.81 9.47
C PHE A 121 -9.04 -12.88 8.46
N VAL A 122 -8.27 -11.89 8.00
CA VAL A 122 -8.64 -11.05 6.86
C VAL A 122 -7.83 -11.50 5.63
N CYS A 123 -8.50 -11.59 4.49
CA CYS A 123 -7.86 -11.93 3.23
C CYS A 123 -8.30 -10.95 2.13
N LEU A 124 -7.35 -10.51 1.33
CA LEU A 124 -7.60 -9.77 0.11
C LEU A 124 -7.51 -10.73 -1.07
N TYR A 125 -8.57 -10.78 -1.87
CA TYR A 125 -8.60 -11.50 -3.13
C TYR A 125 -8.57 -10.52 -4.29
N GLY A 126 -7.88 -10.89 -5.36
CA GLY A 126 -7.83 -10.12 -6.59
C GLY A 126 -7.92 -11.03 -7.81
N TYR A 127 -8.74 -10.64 -8.77
CA TYR A 127 -8.80 -11.29 -10.06
C TYR A 127 -9.16 -10.31 -11.19
N THR A 128 -8.85 -10.70 -12.41
CA THR A 128 -9.31 -10.00 -13.61
C THR A 128 -10.25 -10.94 -14.35
N SER A 129 -11.50 -10.54 -14.53
CA SER A 129 -12.46 -11.34 -15.28
C SER A 129 -12.16 -11.28 -16.78
N SER A 130 -12.10 -12.45 -17.42
CA SER A 130 -12.11 -12.59 -18.87
C SER A 130 -13.53 -12.72 -19.43
N ASN A 131 -14.50 -12.95 -18.56
CA ASN A 131 -15.90 -13.17 -18.92
C ASN A 131 -16.65 -11.84 -19.05
N ASP A 132 -17.62 -11.76 -19.96
CA ASP A 132 -18.43 -10.57 -20.16
C ASP A 132 -19.35 -10.26 -18.99
N ASP A 133 -19.78 -11.29 -18.25
CA ASP A 133 -20.59 -11.18 -17.03
C ASP A 133 -19.80 -10.75 -15.79
N GLY A 134 -18.46 -10.66 -15.89
CA GLY A 134 -17.59 -10.26 -14.78
C GLY A 134 -17.32 -11.37 -13.76
N THR A 135 -17.75 -12.63 -14.03
CA THR A 135 -17.48 -13.76 -13.13
C THR A 135 -16.00 -14.10 -13.05
N CYS A 136 -15.59 -14.61 -11.89
CA CYS A 136 -14.22 -15.02 -11.63
C CYS A 136 -13.95 -16.40 -12.22
N ASP A 137 -12.85 -16.53 -12.94
CA ASP A 137 -12.19 -17.82 -13.12
C ASP A 137 -11.34 -18.07 -11.87
N GLN A 138 -11.72 -19.08 -11.07
CA GLN A 138 -11.03 -19.40 -9.81
C GLN A 138 -9.54 -19.69 -10.00
N GLN A 139 -9.11 -20.16 -11.17
CA GLN A 139 -7.70 -20.41 -11.49
C GLN A 139 -6.90 -19.10 -11.59
N ASN A 140 -7.56 -17.98 -11.80
CA ASN A 140 -6.96 -16.64 -11.92
C ASN A 140 -7.17 -15.77 -10.67
N MET A 141 -7.66 -16.36 -9.58
CA MET A 141 -7.81 -15.67 -8.31
C MET A 141 -6.49 -15.70 -7.53
N TYR A 142 -6.06 -14.52 -7.12
CA TYR A 142 -4.91 -14.32 -6.23
C TYR A 142 -5.42 -13.99 -4.83
N ALA A 143 -4.78 -14.54 -3.81
CA ALA A 143 -5.17 -14.34 -2.41
C ALA A 143 -3.97 -13.87 -1.59
N TYR A 144 -4.17 -12.83 -0.79
CA TYR A 144 -3.22 -12.38 0.22
C TYR A 144 -3.89 -12.41 1.60
N LYS A 145 -3.45 -13.32 2.45
CA LYS A 145 -3.90 -13.40 3.85
C LYS A 145 -3.06 -12.41 4.67
N PHE A 146 -3.73 -11.43 5.30
CA PHE A 146 -3.06 -10.43 6.12
C PHE A 146 -2.46 -11.06 7.38
N GLY A 147 -1.22 -10.67 7.67
CA GLY A 147 -0.50 -11.09 8.85
C GLY A 147 -0.93 -10.32 10.10
N LYS A 148 -0.80 -11.00 11.25
CA LYS A 148 -1.03 -10.43 12.58
C LYS A 148 0.30 -10.17 13.27
N THR A 149 0.32 -9.18 14.15
CA THR A 149 1.47 -8.88 14.99
C THR A 149 1.11 -9.12 16.46
N ASN A 150 2.00 -9.76 17.19
CA ASN A 150 1.88 -9.85 18.63
C ASN A 150 2.32 -8.53 19.27
N VAL A 151 1.47 -7.96 20.09
CA VAL A 151 1.77 -6.80 20.93
C VAL A 151 1.59 -7.19 22.39
N ILE A 152 2.35 -6.57 23.27
CA ILE A 152 2.25 -6.83 24.71
C ILE A 152 1.54 -5.62 25.34
N LYS A 153 0.36 -5.85 25.92
CA LYS A 153 -0.35 -4.87 26.74
C LYS A 153 0.08 -4.98 28.18
N ASN A 154 -0.07 -3.90 28.94
CA ASN A 154 0.23 -3.84 30.37
C ASN A 154 1.66 -4.35 30.71
N TYR A 155 2.62 -4.08 29.81
CA TYR A 155 4.00 -4.54 30.00
C TYR A 155 4.63 -3.91 31.25
N ASN A 156 5.15 -4.76 32.13
CA ASN A 156 5.92 -4.34 33.30
C ASN A 156 7.42 -4.56 33.03
N PRO A 157 8.20 -3.47 32.84
CA PRO A 157 9.62 -3.59 32.50
C PRO A 157 10.47 -4.20 33.63
N ASN A 158 9.98 -4.18 34.89
CA ASN A 158 10.71 -4.72 36.02
C ASN A 158 10.55 -6.25 36.17
N THR A 159 9.42 -6.81 35.72
CA THR A 159 9.14 -8.26 35.77
C THR A 159 9.24 -8.94 34.41
N GLY A 160 9.20 -8.17 33.32
CA GLY A 160 9.12 -8.69 31.95
C GLY A 160 7.76 -9.28 31.59
N GLU A 161 6.75 -9.10 32.45
CA GLU A 161 5.40 -9.66 32.25
C GLU A 161 4.49 -8.69 31.49
N GLY A 162 3.48 -9.24 30.81
CA GLY A 162 2.45 -8.50 30.12
C GLY A 162 1.52 -9.41 29.32
N ASP A 163 0.39 -8.87 28.89
CA ASP A 163 -0.63 -9.60 28.15
C ASP A 163 -0.32 -9.60 26.66
N THR A 164 0.10 -10.74 26.10
CA THR A 164 0.31 -10.85 24.66
C THR A 164 -1.02 -10.94 23.92
N VAL A 165 -1.28 -9.98 23.02
CA VAL A 165 -2.45 -9.95 22.15
C VAL A 165 -2.05 -9.90 20.68
N GLN A 166 -2.84 -10.54 19.82
CA GLN A 166 -2.67 -10.47 18.38
C GLN A 166 -3.52 -9.33 17.79
N VAL A 167 -2.91 -8.49 16.96
CA VAL A 167 -3.59 -7.43 16.24
C VAL A 167 -3.48 -7.66 14.74
N GLU A 168 -4.50 -7.26 13.99
CA GLU A 168 -4.59 -7.35 12.51
C GLU A 168 -3.71 -6.27 11.84
N SER A 169 -2.42 -6.20 12.21
CA SER A 169 -1.54 -5.08 11.91
C SER A 169 -1.34 -4.79 10.43
N GLU A 170 -1.26 -5.83 9.59
CA GLU A 170 -1.10 -5.62 8.14
C GLU A 170 -2.40 -5.14 7.49
N PHE A 171 -3.56 -5.64 7.97
CA PHE A 171 -4.86 -5.15 7.51
C PHE A 171 -5.12 -3.71 7.98
N GLU A 172 -4.80 -3.39 9.22
CA GLU A 172 -4.89 -2.02 9.75
C GLU A 172 -3.99 -1.06 8.98
N PHE A 173 -2.77 -1.49 8.62
CA PHE A 173 -1.90 -0.70 7.76
C PHE A 173 -2.52 -0.48 6.37
N PHE A 174 -3.01 -1.54 5.72
CA PHE A 174 -3.68 -1.44 4.41
C PHE A 174 -4.88 -0.48 4.47
N TYR A 175 -5.75 -0.66 5.46
CA TYR A 175 -6.90 0.22 5.69
C TYR A 175 -6.48 1.69 5.88
N SER A 176 -5.44 1.94 6.69
CA SER A 176 -4.90 3.28 6.93
C SER A 176 -4.37 3.94 5.66
N VAL A 177 -3.69 3.18 4.79
CA VAL A 177 -3.23 3.67 3.48
C VAL A 177 -4.41 4.12 2.63
N LEU A 178 -5.48 3.31 2.54
CA LEU A 178 -6.68 3.67 1.78
C LEU A 178 -7.39 4.89 2.38
N LYS A 179 -7.58 4.91 3.71
CA LYS A 179 -8.29 5.98 4.41
C LYS A 179 -7.59 7.33 4.28
N ASN A 180 -6.28 7.34 4.34
CA ASN A 180 -5.48 8.56 4.24
C ASN A 180 -5.10 8.92 2.79
N GLN A 181 -5.57 8.17 1.80
CA GLN A 181 -5.22 8.38 0.41
C GLN A 181 -5.49 9.81 -0.06
N ALA A 182 -6.64 10.37 0.28
CA ALA A 182 -7.05 11.69 -0.23
C ALA A 182 -6.10 12.82 0.20
N SER A 183 -5.57 12.75 1.44
CA SER A 183 -4.67 13.78 1.98
C SER A 183 -3.20 13.45 1.74
N ALA A 184 -2.76 12.26 2.12
CA ALA A 184 -1.36 11.84 2.02
C ALA A 184 -0.94 11.58 0.56
N PHE A 185 -1.86 11.12 -0.27
CA PHE A 185 -1.62 10.85 -1.68
C PHE A 185 -1.35 12.12 -2.47
N GLY A 186 -2.18 13.14 -2.31
CA GLY A 186 -1.99 14.41 -3.01
C GLY A 186 -0.62 15.02 -2.70
N ALA A 187 -0.21 15.02 -1.43
CA ALA A 187 1.09 15.51 -1.01
C ALA A 187 2.24 14.64 -1.55
N ALA A 188 2.13 13.32 -1.45
CA ALA A 188 3.17 12.40 -1.90
C ALA A 188 3.33 12.41 -3.41
N SER A 189 2.23 12.38 -4.16
CA SER A 189 2.23 12.45 -5.61
C SER A 189 2.82 13.77 -6.11
N HIS A 190 2.44 14.89 -5.50
CA HIS A 190 2.99 16.21 -5.83
C HIS A 190 4.49 16.27 -5.55
N SER A 191 4.94 15.82 -4.40
CA SER A 191 6.36 15.78 -4.02
C SER A 191 7.16 14.88 -4.96
N THR A 192 6.64 13.68 -5.28
CA THR A 192 7.30 12.73 -6.17
C THR A 192 7.43 13.31 -7.59
N ASN A 193 6.37 13.93 -8.11
CA ASN A 193 6.40 14.59 -9.41
C ASN A 193 7.40 15.75 -9.43
N TYR A 194 7.45 16.53 -8.37
CA TYR A 194 8.41 17.62 -8.22
C TYR A 194 9.86 17.12 -8.23
N PHE A 195 10.20 16.15 -7.39
CA PHE A 195 11.56 15.59 -7.32
C PHE A 195 11.95 14.86 -8.60
N THR A 196 11.03 14.14 -9.24
CA THR A 196 11.30 13.47 -10.52
C THR A 196 11.56 14.50 -11.64
N SER A 197 10.81 15.57 -11.69
CA SER A 197 11.04 16.67 -12.64
C SER A 197 12.39 17.34 -12.41
N TRP A 198 12.74 17.55 -11.15
CA TRP A 198 14.00 18.16 -10.75
C TRP A 198 15.21 17.26 -11.07
N SER A 199 15.15 15.98 -10.73
CA SER A 199 16.22 15.02 -11.02
C SER A 199 16.42 14.78 -12.52
N ASN A 200 15.34 14.80 -13.30
CA ASN A 200 15.44 14.70 -14.77
C ASN A 200 16.03 15.96 -15.39
N GLY A 201 15.85 17.14 -14.78
CA GLY A 201 16.51 18.38 -15.19
C GLY A 201 18.01 18.35 -14.92
N MET A 202 18.45 17.74 -13.81
CA MET A 202 19.88 17.66 -13.47
C MET A 202 20.64 16.59 -14.26
N GLY A 203 19.97 15.52 -14.73
CA GLY A 203 20.61 14.41 -15.44
C GLY A 203 20.87 14.64 -16.92
N ASN A 204 20.39 15.75 -17.49
CA ASN A 204 20.48 16.02 -18.92
C ASN A 204 21.47 17.15 -19.28
N ASP A 205 22.20 17.72 -18.33
CA ASP A 205 23.13 18.82 -18.57
C ASP A 205 24.48 18.38 -19.18
N GLY A 206 24.54 17.18 -19.77
CA GLY A 206 25.70 16.73 -20.54
C GLY A 206 25.79 17.27 -21.97
N ASN A 207 24.74 17.88 -22.51
CA ASN A 207 24.84 18.54 -23.83
C ASN A 207 23.53 19.25 -24.25
N SER A 208 23.24 20.43 -23.71
CA SER A 208 22.41 21.38 -24.43
C SER A 208 22.57 22.80 -23.91
N ASN A 209 23.05 23.67 -24.76
CA ASN A 209 22.89 25.11 -24.66
C ASN A 209 21.41 25.45 -24.46
N GLY A 210 21.04 26.13 -23.40
CA GLY A 210 19.83 26.89 -23.42
C GLY A 210 18.94 26.83 -22.21
N ASN A 211 18.97 27.88 -21.43
CA ASN A 211 17.92 28.39 -20.56
C ASN A 211 17.36 27.44 -19.47
N ALA A 212 18.10 27.32 -18.40
CA ALA A 212 17.51 27.05 -17.10
C ALA A 212 16.46 28.13 -16.80
N PRO A 213 15.26 27.77 -16.30
CA PRO A 213 14.32 28.80 -15.85
C PRO A 213 14.93 29.49 -14.63
N SER A 214 15.40 30.72 -14.84
CA SER A 214 16.07 31.57 -13.87
C SER A 214 15.17 32.10 -12.73
N ASN A 215 14.03 31.48 -12.47
CA ASN A 215 13.04 31.98 -11.49
C ASN A 215 12.71 31.04 -10.32
N LEU A 216 13.52 30.01 -10.04
CA LEU A 216 13.31 29.14 -8.87
C LEU A 216 14.15 29.52 -7.66
N GLY A 217 14.94 30.62 -7.73
CA GLY A 217 15.89 31.00 -6.68
C GLY A 217 15.37 31.86 -5.54
N ASN A 218 14.17 32.45 -5.61
CA ASN A 218 13.84 33.56 -4.70
C ASN A 218 12.58 33.42 -3.84
N ASN A 219 11.97 32.23 -3.75
CA ASN A 219 10.75 32.08 -2.93
C ASN A 219 10.84 31.05 -1.79
N PHE A 220 12.04 30.74 -1.28
CA PHE A 220 12.14 30.10 0.03
C PHE A 220 12.34 31.18 1.10
N PRO A 221 11.40 31.41 2.03
CA PRO A 221 11.65 32.25 3.19
C PRO A 221 12.64 31.53 4.10
N GLY A 222 13.91 31.92 4.07
CA GLY A 222 14.91 31.38 4.99
C GLY A 222 16.32 31.15 4.45
N SER A 223 16.62 31.35 3.17
CA SER A 223 18.02 31.26 2.70
C SER A 223 18.79 32.58 2.92
N ASN A 224 19.19 32.83 4.16
CA ASN A 224 20.35 33.70 4.42
C ASN A 224 21.61 32.87 4.20
N SER A 225 22.24 33.06 3.06
CA SER A 225 23.56 32.54 2.77
C SER A 225 24.59 33.32 3.62
N ASN A 226 25.02 32.74 4.73
CA ASN A 226 26.37 32.94 5.26
C ASN A 226 26.69 31.88 6.32
N GLY A 227 27.81 31.19 6.13
CA GLY A 227 28.53 30.52 7.19
C GLY A 227 28.44 29.00 7.18
N GLY A 228 29.52 28.37 6.73
CA GLY A 228 29.80 26.97 6.96
C GLY A 228 29.78 26.66 8.45
N GLY A 229 29.01 25.65 8.82
CA GLY A 229 28.99 25.07 10.15
C GLY A 229 28.78 23.58 9.99
N ALA A 230 29.83 22.82 10.31
CA ALA A 230 29.77 21.38 10.44
C ALA A 230 28.67 21.03 11.45
N PHE A 231 27.71 20.16 11.07
CA PHE A 231 26.80 19.55 12.02
C PHE A 231 27.59 18.56 12.89
N GLY A 232 27.80 18.93 14.16
CA GLY A 232 28.32 18.03 15.18
C GLY A 232 27.27 16.94 15.48
N ASN A 233 27.76 15.72 15.56
CA ASN A 233 27.04 14.53 16.05
C ASN A 233 26.85 14.61 17.57
N ASP A 234 25.94 15.41 18.09
CA ASP A 234 25.52 15.27 19.48
C ASP A 234 24.21 16.04 19.62
N ASP A 235 23.10 15.33 19.67
CA ASP A 235 21.81 15.68 20.26
C ASP A 235 20.67 14.95 19.54
N MET A 236 20.56 13.66 19.82
CA MET A 236 19.30 12.91 19.66
C MET A 236 18.75 12.67 21.07
N PRO A 237 17.68 13.33 21.47
CA PRO A 237 16.93 12.89 22.64
C PRO A 237 16.07 11.67 22.28
N PHE A 238 16.14 10.70 23.14
CA PHE A 238 15.35 9.46 23.15
C PHE A 238 13.85 9.73 23.28
#